data_aa5f7e3b42281faab53d8c75ac5dacc2
#
_entry.id   aa5f7e3b42281faab53d8c75ac5dacc2
#
_cell.length_a   1.000
_cell.length_b   1.000
_cell.length_c   1.000
_cell.angle_alpha   90.00
_cell.angle_beta   90.00
_cell.angle_gamma   90.00
#
_symmetry.space_group_name_H-M   'P 1'
#
loop_
_entity.id
_entity.type
_entity.pdbx_description
1 polymer ?
#
loop_
_entity_poly.entity_id
_entity_poly.type
_entity_poly.pdbx_seq_one_letter_code
_entity_poly.pdbx_strand_id
1 'polypeptide(L)'
;MQWLAQAVRDHSPLQFKFEFGLWTLSLIAALIERQFGKKLALSGVSRIMKLLGFTAQKPLYQAWQQDATRVRQWEFETYPAIRTEAREVGATIYFADESGIRSDYHTGTTWAPQGCTPVMEATGKRFSLNMISAVGPQGEFRFMVHDGTVTATVFRAFLGRLMIGAQRPIFLVLDGHPIHKAKLVQDFVQAQKGRLKLFYLPPYSPHLNPDEQVWAHVKRSVSKRLVQTKDEMKRLAIGALRRIQKLPALVKSFFRQPECQYAAT
;
A
#
# COMPACT_ATOMS: atom_id res chain seq x y z
N MET A 1 29.69 -0.69 22.83
CA MET A 1 28.24 -0.44 22.74
C MET A 1 27.92 0.50 21.58
N GLN A 2 28.50 1.70 21.49
CA GLN A 2 28.26 2.66 20.40
C GLN A 2 28.55 2.11 19.01
N TRP A 3 29.68 1.41 18.84
CA TRP A 3 30.03 0.76 17.56
C TRP A 3 28.94 -0.21 17.07
N LEU A 4 28.38 -1.06 17.97
CA LEU A 4 27.34 -2.01 17.63
C LEU A 4 26.05 -1.28 17.18
N ALA A 5 25.67 -0.20 17.89
CA ALA A 5 24.52 0.61 17.54
C ALA A 5 24.70 1.23 16.15
N GLN A 6 25.87 1.76 15.84
CA GLN A 6 26.21 2.32 14.54
C GLN A 6 26.21 1.24 13.44
N ALA A 7 26.84 0.09 13.70
CA ALA A 7 26.89 -1.05 12.76
C ALA A 7 25.49 -1.52 12.35
N VAL A 8 24.57 -1.65 13.31
CA VAL A 8 23.21 -2.12 13.04
C VAL A 8 22.32 -1.02 12.42
N ARG A 9 22.55 0.24 12.75
CA ARG A 9 21.77 1.39 12.22
C ARG A 9 22.14 1.73 10.79
N ASP A 10 23.44 1.81 10.51
CA ASP A 10 23.95 2.47 9.29
C ASP A 10 24.36 1.45 8.21
N HIS A 11 24.37 0.17 8.55
CA HIS A 11 24.83 -0.89 7.65
C HIS A 11 23.87 -2.07 7.61
N SER A 12 23.80 -2.74 6.46
CA SER A 12 23.15 -4.04 6.32
C SER A 12 24.09 -5.18 6.68
N PRO A 13 23.58 -6.37 7.06
CA PRO A 13 24.42 -7.56 7.29
C PRO A 13 25.32 -7.92 6.10
N LEU A 14 24.86 -7.65 4.86
CA LEU A 14 25.63 -7.91 3.63
C LEU A 14 26.97 -7.19 3.61
N GLN A 15 27.04 -5.97 4.15
CA GLN A 15 28.27 -5.18 4.22
C GLN A 15 29.31 -5.78 5.20
N PHE A 16 28.82 -6.63 6.12
CA PHE A 16 29.67 -7.44 7.00
C PHE A 16 29.90 -8.86 6.47
N LYS A 17 29.64 -9.12 5.18
CA LYS A 17 29.81 -10.43 4.51
C LYS A 17 28.93 -11.54 5.10
N PHE A 18 27.74 -11.21 5.61
CA PHE A 18 26.69 -12.17 5.87
C PHE A 18 25.84 -12.38 4.63
N GLU A 19 25.24 -13.55 4.48
CA GLU A 19 24.38 -13.88 3.30
C GLU A 19 22.95 -13.31 3.38
N PHE A 20 22.59 -12.68 4.50
CA PHE A 20 21.24 -12.19 4.78
C PHE A 20 21.18 -10.66 4.74
N GLY A 21 20.05 -10.11 4.23
CA GLY A 21 19.83 -8.67 4.16
C GLY A 21 19.27 -8.04 5.44
N LEU A 22 18.76 -8.82 6.38
CA LEU A 22 18.11 -8.34 7.60
C LEU A 22 18.87 -8.76 8.85
N TRP A 23 19.02 -7.83 9.80
CA TRP A 23 19.61 -8.13 11.08
C TRP A 23 18.70 -9.05 11.92
N THR A 24 19.25 -10.19 12.34
CA THR A 24 18.65 -11.08 13.34
C THR A 24 19.50 -11.10 14.60
N LEU A 25 18.95 -11.52 15.72
CA LEU A 25 19.74 -11.67 16.94
C LEU A 25 20.95 -12.61 16.75
N SER A 26 20.80 -13.64 15.93
CA SER A 26 21.88 -14.58 15.60
C SER A 26 23.02 -13.92 14.82
N LEU A 27 22.67 -13.08 13.81
CA LEU A 27 23.69 -12.34 13.05
C LEU A 27 24.37 -11.29 13.89
N ILE A 28 23.63 -10.62 14.78
CA ILE A 28 24.22 -9.66 15.72
C ILE A 28 25.15 -10.37 16.71
N ALA A 29 24.77 -11.56 17.21
CA ALA A 29 25.65 -12.38 18.06
C ALA A 29 26.94 -12.74 17.32
N ALA A 30 26.86 -13.22 16.08
CA ALA A 30 27.99 -13.55 15.24
C ALA A 30 28.87 -12.32 14.94
N LEU A 31 28.27 -11.15 14.74
CA LEU A 31 28.99 -9.89 14.55
C LEU A 31 29.79 -9.51 15.81
N ILE A 32 29.17 -9.65 17.01
CA ILE A 32 29.82 -9.39 18.29
C ILE A 32 30.98 -10.37 18.51
N GLU A 33 30.78 -11.66 18.23
CA GLU A 33 31.81 -12.69 18.36
C GLU A 33 32.99 -12.40 17.44
N ARG A 34 32.72 -12.03 16.16
CA ARG A 34 33.76 -11.68 15.18
C ARG A 34 34.53 -10.44 15.57
N GLN A 35 33.88 -9.42 16.10
CA GLN A 35 34.49 -8.13 16.41
C GLN A 35 35.22 -8.10 17.76
N PHE A 36 34.69 -8.82 18.77
CA PHE A 36 35.14 -8.69 20.15
C PHE A 36 35.61 -10.02 20.74
N GLY A 37 35.51 -11.12 20.00
CA GLY A 37 35.86 -12.47 20.50
C GLY A 37 34.91 -12.98 21.60
N LYS A 38 33.76 -12.36 21.80
CA LYS A 38 32.79 -12.67 22.88
C LYS A 38 31.57 -13.37 22.34
N LYS A 39 31.36 -14.61 22.78
CA LYS A 39 30.17 -15.39 22.47
C LYS A 39 29.03 -15.05 23.45
N LEU A 40 27.92 -14.61 22.97
CA LEU A 40 26.77 -14.24 23.77
C LEU A 40 25.54 -15.05 23.41
N ALA A 41 24.73 -15.40 24.43
CA ALA A 41 23.42 -16.00 24.21
C ALA A 41 22.46 -14.96 23.56
N LEU A 42 21.49 -15.42 22.74
CA LEU A 42 20.54 -14.54 22.04
C LEU A 42 19.75 -13.67 22.99
N SER A 43 19.40 -14.14 24.19
CA SER A 43 18.76 -13.36 25.25
C SER A 43 19.63 -12.21 25.74
N GLY A 44 20.94 -12.41 25.84
CA GLY A 44 21.91 -11.37 26.17
C GLY A 44 21.99 -10.31 25.06
N VAL A 45 22.07 -10.76 23.80
CA VAL A 45 22.04 -9.85 22.63
C VAL A 45 20.77 -9.05 22.60
N SER A 46 19.60 -9.68 22.80
CA SER A 46 18.30 -8.98 22.84
C SER A 46 18.27 -7.89 23.92
N ARG A 47 18.83 -8.17 25.11
CA ARG A 47 18.93 -7.18 26.20
C ARG A 47 19.83 -6.01 25.80
N ILE A 48 20.97 -6.28 25.19
CA ILE A 48 21.90 -5.25 24.70
C ILE A 48 21.19 -4.37 23.65
N MET A 49 20.50 -4.98 22.68
CA MET A 49 19.79 -4.23 21.66
C MET A 49 18.71 -3.30 22.26
N LYS A 50 17.96 -3.80 23.24
CA LYS A 50 16.98 -2.96 23.97
C LYS A 50 17.62 -1.79 24.70
N LEU A 51 18.75 -2.03 25.39
CA LEU A 51 19.52 -0.96 26.07
C LEU A 51 20.06 0.08 25.09
N LEU A 52 20.34 -0.31 23.85
CA LEU A 52 20.76 0.59 22.77
C LEU A 52 19.58 1.30 22.07
N GLY A 53 18.34 1.06 22.53
CA GLY A 53 17.14 1.68 21.96
C GLY A 53 16.60 0.99 20.71
N PHE A 54 17.03 -0.24 20.39
CA PHE A 54 16.52 -1.00 19.26
C PHE A 54 15.37 -1.92 19.66
N THR A 55 14.38 -2.00 18.78
CA THR A 55 13.28 -2.97 18.87
C THR A 55 13.15 -3.70 17.53
N ALA A 56 12.62 -4.92 17.56
CA ALA A 56 12.34 -5.65 16.33
C ALA A 56 11.24 -4.93 15.54
N GLN A 57 11.57 -4.51 14.32
CA GLN A 57 10.67 -3.82 13.41
C GLN A 57 10.43 -4.66 12.17
N LYS A 58 9.22 -4.58 11.62
CA LYS A 58 8.94 -5.14 10.29
C LYS A 58 9.50 -4.18 9.24
N PRO A 59 10.43 -4.64 8.38
CA PRO A 59 11.02 -3.76 7.38
C PRO A 59 9.97 -3.30 6.37
N LEU A 60 10.08 -2.05 5.96
CA LEU A 60 9.39 -1.56 4.79
C LEU A 60 10.21 -1.93 3.56
N TYR A 61 9.54 -2.52 2.57
CA TYR A 61 10.17 -2.80 1.29
C TYR A 61 10.06 -1.57 0.41
N GLN A 62 11.20 -0.96 0.13
CA GLN A 62 11.32 0.12 -0.84
C GLN A 62 11.92 -0.47 -2.12
N ALA A 63 11.30 -0.18 -3.28
CA ALA A 63 11.88 -0.57 -4.55
C ALA A 63 13.23 0.15 -4.72
N TRP A 64 14.29 -0.59 -4.98
CA TRP A 64 15.62 -0.01 -5.20
C TRP A 64 15.67 0.89 -6.45
N GLN A 65 14.72 0.72 -7.37
CA GLN A 65 14.53 1.55 -8.56
C GLN A 65 13.84 2.89 -8.24
N GLN A 66 13.43 3.13 -7.00
CA GLN A 66 12.79 4.39 -6.62
C GLN A 66 13.79 5.54 -6.69
N ASP A 67 13.40 6.59 -7.38
CA ASP A 67 14.17 7.83 -7.48
C ASP A 67 13.72 8.84 -6.42
N ALA A 68 14.55 9.01 -5.40
CA ALA A 68 14.27 9.94 -4.30
C ALA A 68 14.13 11.39 -4.77
N THR A 69 14.82 11.78 -5.86
CA THR A 69 14.71 13.12 -6.43
C THR A 69 13.33 13.34 -7.04
N ARG A 70 12.81 12.37 -7.78
CA ARG A 70 11.44 12.43 -8.34
C ARG A 70 10.37 12.42 -7.26
N VAL A 71 10.58 11.68 -6.17
CA VAL A 71 9.67 11.70 -5.02
C VAL A 71 9.60 13.09 -4.42
N ARG A 72 10.75 13.72 -4.13
CA ARG A 72 10.81 15.08 -3.61
C ARG A 72 10.19 16.09 -4.58
N GLN A 73 10.48 15.98 -5.88
CA GLN A 73 9.89 16.85 -6.89
C GLN A 73 8.36 16.71 -6.92
N TRP A 74 7.85 15.49 -6.76
CA TRP A 74 6.41 15.25 -6.65
C TRP A 74 5.81 15.97 -5.44
N GLU A 75 6.38 15.77 -4.27
CA GLU A 75 5.85 16.29 -3.00
C GLU A 75 5.92 17.83 -2.91
N PHE A 76 7.01 18.42 -3.41
CA PHE A 76 7.27 19.85 -3.20
C PHE A 76 6.97 20.74 -4.42
N GLU A 77 6.85 20.19 -5.62
CA GLU A 77 6.62 20.95 -6.84
C GLU A 77 5.37 20.47 -7.58
N THR A 78 5.35 19.19 -8.01
CA THR A 78 4.31 18.68 -8.91
C THR A 78 2.94 18.66 -8.26
N TYR A 79 2.81 18.01 -7.10
CA TYR A 79 1.52 17.92 -6.42
C TYR A 79 1.01 19.28 -5.91
N PRO A 80 1.81 20.17 -5.34
CA PRO A 80 1.38 21.53 -5.04
C PRO A 80 0.84 22.29 -6.24
N ALA A 81 1.44 22.15 -7.44
CA ALA A 81 0.94 22.74 -8.67
C ALA A 81 -0.44 22.16 -9.07
N ILE A 82 -0.58 20.81 -9.00
CA ILE A 82 -1.87 20.12 -9.24
C ILE A 82 -2.94 20.64 -8.27
N ARG A 83 -2.60 20.81 -7.02
CA ARG A 83 -3.52 21.32 -5.98
C ARG A 83 -3.94 22.76 -6.23
N THR A 84 -3.02 23.61 -6.66
CA THR A 84 -3.30 25.00 -7.03
C THR A 84 -4.27 25.04 -8.22
N GLU A 85 -3.96 24.32 -9.28
CA GLU A 85 -4.84 24.23 -10.46
C GLU A 85 -6.22 23.66 -10.10
N ALA A 86 -6.28 22.63 -9.24
CA ALA A 86 -7.55 22.08 -8.79
C ALA A 86 -8.41 23.09 -8.02
N ARG A 87 -7.79 23.94 -7.19
CA ARG A 87 -8.49 25.03 -6.49
C ARG A 87 -9.03 26.08 -7.43
N GLU A 88 -8.24 26.48 -8.43
CA GLU A 88 -8.65 27.49 -9.42
C GLU A 88 -9.89 27.06 -10.22
N VAL A 89 -9.95 25.80 -10.63
CA VAL A 89 -11.09 25.27 -11.40
C VAL A 89 -12.16 24.60 -10.53
N GLY A 90 -11.99 24.60 -9.21
CA GLY A 90 -12.92 23.96 -8.26
C GLY A 90 -12.97 22.44 -8.38
N ALA A 91 -11.88 21.78 -8.82
CA ALA A 91 -11.82 20.34 -9.00
C ALA A 91 -11.69 19.59 -7.66
N THR A 92 -12.20 18.36 -7.64
CA THR A 92 -11.95 17.40 -6.56
C THR A 92 -10.77 16.51 -6.94
N ILE A 93 -9.78 16.41 -6.07
CA ILE A 93 -8.63 15.53 -6.28
C ILE A 93 -8.96 14.15 -5.69
N TYR A 94 -8.74 13.10 -6.48
CA TYR A 94 -8.79 11.71 -6.06
C TYR A 94 -7.46 11.03 -6.33
N PHE A 95 -7.12 10.09 -5.46
CA PHE A 95 -6.06 9.12 -5.68
C PHE A 95 -6.71 7.78 -5.95
N ALA A 96 -6.27 7.07 -6.97
CA ALA A 96 -6.84 5.79 -7.33
C ALA A 96 -5.77 4.73 -7.53
N ASP A 97 -6.19 3.48 -7.33
CA ASP A 97 -5.35 2.31 -7.45
C ASP A 97 -6.19 1.07 -7.76
N GLU A 98 -5.54 0.00 -8.22
CA GLU A 98 -6.12 -1.31 -8.42
C GLU A 98 -5.48 -2.33 -7.48
N SER A 99 -6.33 -3.25 -7.00
CA SER A 99 -5.82 -4.35 -6.20
C SER A 99 -6.59 -5.63 -6.43
N GLY A 100 -5.84 -6.73 -6.50
CA GLY A 100 -6.38 -8.08 -6.47
C GLY A 100 -6.50 -8.62 -5.05
N ILE A 101 -7.53 -9.43 -4.83
CA ILE A 101 -7.67 -10.29 -3.65
C ILE A 101 -7.86 -11.73 -4.08
N ARG A 102 -7.26 -12.67 -3.35
CA ARG A 102 -7.32 -14.11 -3.63
C ARG A 102 -7.87 -14.85 -2.42
N SER A 103 -8.59 -15.93 -2.67
CA SER A 103 -9.19 -16.77 -1.61
C SER A 103 -8.16 -17.52 -0.76
N ASP A 104 -6.97 -17.75 -1.29
CA ASP A 104 -5.85 -18.41 -0.58
C ASP A 104 -4.98 -17.43 0.23
N TYR A 105 -5.35 -16.15 0.27
CA TYR A 105 -4.66 -15.15 1.06
C TYR A 105 -5.22 -15.09 2.48
N HIS A 106 -4.56 -15.79 3.40
CA HIS A 106 -4.87 -15.76 4.82
C HIS A 106 -3.78 -15.04 5.59
N THR A 107 -4.17 -14.14 6.48
CA THR A 107 -3.24 -13.42 7.35
C THR A 107 -3.73 -13.47 8.78
N GLY A 108 -2.81 -13.66 9.69
CA GLY A 108 -3.06 -13.64 11.12
C GLY A 108 -2.59 -14.90 11.82
N THR A 109 -2.72 -14.89 13.12
CA THR A 109 -2.45 -15.99 14.02
C THR A 109 -3.73 -16.44 14.70
N THR A 110 -3.83 -17.69 15.07
CA THR A 110 -4.93 -18.22 15.90
C THR A 110 -4.36 -18.92 17.12
N TRP A 111 -5.22 -19.19 18.09
CA TRP A 111 -4.84 -19.92 19.30
C TRP A 111 -4.90 -21.43 19.04
N ALA A 112 -3.86 -22.13 19.47
CA ALA A 112 -3.78 -23.59 19.48
C ALA A 112 -2.97 -24.05 20.70
N PRO A 113 -3.06 -25.30 21.13
CA PRO A 113 -2.17 -25.84 22.16
C PRO A 113 -0.71 -25.67 21.78
N GLN A 114 0.13 -25.44 22.76
CA GLN A 114 1.57 -25.26 22.53
C GLN A 114 2.17 -26.49 21.81
N GLY A 115 2.91 -26.24 20.73
CA GLY A 115 3.48 -27.29 19.89
C GLY A 115 2.53 -27.89 18.85
N CYS A 116 1.25 -27.50 18.83
CA CYS A 116 0.27 -27.95 17.84
C CYS A 116 0.02 -26.85 16.81
N THR A 117 0.40 -27.09 15.57
CA THR A 117 0.05 -26.18 14.47
C THR A 117 -1.42 -26.35 14.11
N PRO A 118 -2.25 -25.30 14.21
CA PRO A 118 -3.67 -25.39 13.84
C PRO A 118 -3.79 -25.57 12.32
N VAL A 119 -4.68 -26.48 11.93
CA VAL A 119 -5.02 -26.71 10.53
C VAL A 119 -6.36 -26.04 10.24
N MET A 120 -6.42 -25.24 9.18
CA MET A 120 -7.66 -24.69 8.67
C MET A 120 -8.01 -25.38 7.35
N GLU A 121 -9.22 -25.90 7.26
CA GLU A 121 -9.73 -26.44 6.01
C GLU A 121 -9.93 -25.29 5.01
N ALA A 122 -9.29 -25.38 3.86
CA ALA A 122 -9.45 -24.45 2.76
C ALA A 122 -10.02 -25.18 1.55
N THR A 123 -10.82 -24.47 0.73
CA THR A 123 -11.27 -25.03 -0.54
C THR A 123 -10.06 -25.16 -1.47
N GLY A 124 -9.91 -26.28 -2.17
CA GLY A 124 -8.86 -26.46 -3.18
C GLY A 124 -9.01 -25.55 -4.40
N LYS A 125 -10.10 -24.77 -4.49
CA LYS A 125 -10.37 -23.80 -5.57
C LYS A 125 -9.81 -22.44 -5.20
N ARG A 126 -9.05 -21.85 -6.13
CA ARG A 126 -8.51 -20.49 -6.02
C ARG A 126 -9.41 -19.51 -6.76
N PHE A 127 -10.02 -18.61 -6.00
CA PHE A 127 -10.81 -17.50 -6.55
C PHE A 127 -9.98 -16.23 -6.50
N SER A 128 -10.19 -15.35 -7.48
CA SER A 128 -9.62 -14.01 -7.49
C SER A 128 -10.68 -12.98 -7.85
N LEU A 129 -10.57 -11.80 -7.26
CA LEU A 129 -11.33 -10.60 -7.59
C LEU A 129 -10.38 -9.45 -7.75
N ASN A 130 -10.68 -8.56 -8.68
CA ASN A 130 -9.99 -7.29 -8.82
C ASN A 130 -10.91 -6.15 -8.43
N MET A 131 -10.33 -5.13 -7.85
CA MET A 131 -11.02 -3.97 -7.33
C MET A 131 -10.28 -2.72 -7.77
N ILE A 132 -11.03 -1.68 -8.07
CA ILE A 132 -10.50 -0.35 -8.35
C ILE A 132 -11.16 0.59 -7.35
N SER A 133 -10.39 1.48 -6.73
CA SER A 133 -10.94 2.53 -5.89
C SER A 133 -10.34 3.89 -6.16
N ALA A 134 -11.01 4.91 -5.63
CA ALA A 134 -10.54 6.27 -5.61
C ALA A 134 -10.91 6.94 -4.29
N VAL A 135 -9.94 7.54 -3.63
CA VAL A 135 -10.08 8.24 -2.35
C VAL A 135 -9.77 9.72 -2.49
N GLY A 136 -10.55 10.54 -1.83
CA GLY A 136 -10.31 11.98 -1.72
C GLY A 136 -9.96 12.42 -0.31
N PRO A 137 -9.16 13.51 -0.13
CA PRO A 137 -8.73 13.99 1.19
C PRO A 137 -9.87 14.51 2.05
N GLN A 138 -11.02 14.81 1.45
CA GLN A 138 -12.23 15.23 2.20
C GLN A 138 -13.10 14.05 2.63
N GLY A 139 -12.66 12.81 2.39
CA GLY A 139 -13.33 11.58 2.81
C GLY A 139 -14.20 10.95 1.72
N GLU A 140 -14.06 11.42 0.50
CA GLU A 140 -14.72 10.82 -0.66
C GLU A 140 -14.14 9.45 -0.96
N PHE A 141 -15.02 8.53 -1.32
CA PHE A 141 -14.65 7.17 -1.70
C PHE A 141 -15.55 6.64 -2.82
N ARG A 142 -14.93 6.17 -3.88
CA ARG A 142 -15.56 5.50 -5.01
C ARG A 142 -14.87 4.18 -5.26
N PHE A 143 -15.61 3.16 -5.67
CA PHE A 143 -15.02 1.85 -5.97
C PHE A 143 -15.80 1.07 -7.03
N MET A 144 -15.12 0.12 -7.63
CA MET A 144 -15.68 -0.88 -8.54
C MET A 144 -15.03 -2.23 -8.24
N VAL A 145 -15.82 -3.32 -8.28
CA VAL A 145 -15.33 -4.70 -8.18
C VAL A 145 -15.53 -5.36 -9.53
N HIS A 146 -14.51 -6.06 -9.98
CA HIS A 146 -14.48 -6.74 -11.28
C HIS A 146 -14.01 -8.19 -11.14
N ASP A 147 -14.65 -9.11 -11.89
CA ASP A 147 -14.41 -10.55 -11.79
C ASP A 147 -13.25 -11.05 -12.68
N GLY A 148 -12.68 -10.20 -13.49
CA GLY A 148 -11.56 -10.51 -14.40
C GLY A 148 -10.39 -9.56 -14.20
N THR A 149 -9.40 -9.67 -15.08
CA THR A 149 -8.24 -8.76 -15.09
C THR A 149 -8.68 -7.32 -15.38
N VAL A 150 -8.08 -6.37 -14.70
CA VAL A 150 -8.28 -4.94 -14.99
C VAL A 150 -7.55 -4.60 -16.29
N THR A 151 -8.34 -4.33 -17.32
CA THR A 151 -7.87 -3.89 -18.65
C THR A 151 -8.16 -2.41 -18.83
N ALA A 152 -7.61 -1.79 -19.89
CA ALA A 152 -7.93 -0.41 -20.23
C ALA A 152 -9.44 -0.18 -20.41
N THR A 153 -10.18 -1.18 -20.92
CA THR A 153 -11.65 -1.12 -21.05
C THR A 153 -12.34 -1.08 -19.69
N VAL A 154 -11.89 -1.91 -18.76
CA VAL A 154 -12.42 -1.95 -17.37
C VAL A 154 -12.10 -0.65 -16.65
N PHE A 155 -10.87 -0.15 -16.79
CA PHE A 155 -10.46 1.12 -16.21
C PHE A 155 -11.25 2.31 -16.78
N ARG A 156 -11.44 2.36 -18.10
CA ARG A 156 -12.32 3.37 -18.74
C ARG A 156 -13.75 3.31 -18.20
N ALA A 157 -14.29 2.09 -17.97
CA ALA A 157 -15.62 1.94 -17.35
C ALA A 157 -15.67 2.47 -15.91
N PHE A 158 -14.58 2.29 -15.15
CA PHE A 158 -14.44 2.89 -13.82
C PHE A 158 -14.43 4.42 -13.90
N LEU A 159 -13.66 5.02 -14.82
CA LEU A 159 -13.66 6.47 -15.04
C LEU A 159 -15.06 7.00 -15.39
N GLY A 160 -15.78 6.27 -16.24
CA GLY A 160 -17.17 6.60 -16.57
C GLY A 160 -18.06 6.65 -15.32
N ARG A 161 -17.95 5.65 -14.44
CA ARG A 161 -18.69 5.61 -13.16
C ARG A 161 -18.27 6.72 -12.21
N LEU A 162 -16.97 7.03 -12.16
CA LEU A 162 -16.44 8.12 -11.33
C LEU A 162 -17.03 9.48 -11.74
N MET A 163 -17.26 9.67 -13.04
CA MET A 163 -17.85 10.90 -13.60
C MET A 163 -19.37 11.01 -13.41
N ILE A 164 -20.08 9.90 -13.10
CA ILE A 164 -21.54 9.95 -12.88
C ILE A 164 -21.84 10.78 -11.63
N GLY A 165 -22.64 11.83 -11.81
CA GLY A 165 -23.04 12.73 -10.72
C GLY A 165 -21.96 13.68 -10.23
N ALA A 166 -20.78 13.71 -10.87
CA ALA A 166 -19.72 14.64 -10.52
C ALA A 166 -20.13 16.08 -10.87
N GLN A 167 -20.35 16.89 -9.84
CA GLN A 167 -20.70 18.32 -10.00
C GLN A 167 -19.45 19.19 -10.30
N ARG A 168 -18.28 18.72 -9.89
CA ARG A 168 -16.99 19.40 -10.02
C ARG A 168 -16.10 18.63 -10.98
N PRO A 169 -15.11 19.26 -11.63
CA PRO A 169 -14.07 18.55 -12.33
C PRO A 169 -13.33 17.59 -11.39
N ILE A 170 -12.81 16.50 -11.94
CA ILE A 170 -12.07 15.49 -11.19
C ILE A 170 -10.62 15.49 -11.68
N PHE A 171 -9.71 15.64 -10.74
CA PHE A 171 -8.28 15.43 -10.93
C PHE A 171 -7.92 14.09 -10.29
N LEU A 172 -7.52 13.13 -11.11
CA LEU A 172 -7.27 11.76 -10.67
C LEU A 172 -5.77 11.46 -10.71
N VAL A 173 -5.21 11.17 -9.55
CA VAL A 173 -3.81 10.78 -9.39
C VAL A 173 -3.73 9.26 -9.40
N LEU A 174 -2.84 8.71 -10.22
CA LEU A 174 -2.68 7.28 -10.52
C LEU A 174 -1.21 6.88 -10.51
N ASP A 175 -0.95 5.60 -10.46
CA ASP A 175 0.36 5.09 -10.82
C ASP A 175 0.62 5.19 -12.35
N GLY A 176 1.85 4.90 -12.76
CA GLY A 176 2.27 4.96 -14.16
C GLY A 176 1.93 3.72 -15.00
N HIS A 177 1.02 2.84 -14.57
CA HIS A 177 0.72 1.60 -15.26
C HIS A 177 0.25 1.84 -16.72
N PRO A 178 0.69 1.01 -17.69
CA PRO A 178 0.37 1.20 -19.11
C PRO A 178 -1.14 1.27 -19.43
N ILE A 179 -2.00 0.58 -18.65
CA ILE A 179 -3.45 0.62 -18.86
C ILE A 179 -4.03 2.02 -18.72
N HIS A 180 -3.47 2.85 -17.83
CA HIS A 180 -3.89 4.24 -17.59
C HIS A 180 -3.52 5.16 -18.75
N LYS A 181 -2.49 4.79 -19.51
CA LYS A 181 -1.97 5.55 -20.66
C LYS A 181 -2.48 5.02 -21.99
N ALA A 182 -3.32 3.97 -21.98
CA ALA A 182 -3.88 3.40 -23.19
C ALA A 182 -4.72 4.43 -23.97
N LYS A 183 -4.66 4.36 -25.30
CA LYS A 183 -5.40 5.30 -26.18
C LYS A 183 -6.87 5.41 -25.83
N LEU A 184 -7.53 4.27 -25.56
CA LEU A 184 -8.94 4.24 -25.13
C LEU A 184 -9.23 5.10 -23.91
N VAL A 185 -8.30 5.15 -22.95
CA VAL A 185 -8.41 5.95 -21.72
C VAL A 185 -8.16 7.43 -22.06
N GLN A 186 -7.12 7.71 -22.83
CA GLN A 186 -6.80 9.08 -23.25
C GLN A 186 -7.93 9.72 -24.05
N ASP A 187 -8.49 8.98 -25.02
CA ASP A 187 -9.63 9.44 -25.84
C ASP A 187 -10.85 9.76 -24.94
N PHE A 188 -11.10 8.89 -23.93
CA PHE A 188 -12.18 9.13 -22.97
C PHE A 188 -11.94 10.40 -22.14
N VAL A 189 -10.72 10.59 -21.63
CA VAL A 189 -10.36 11.77 -20.85
C VAL A 189 -10.47 13.05 -21.67
N GLN A 190 -9.98 13.03 -22.91
CA GLN A 190 -10.08 14.15 -23.83
C GLN A 190 -11.54 14.54 -24.11
N ALA A 191 -12.42 13.54 -24.28
CA ALA A 191 -13.85 13.76 -24.48
C ALA A 191 -14.53 14.44 -23.28
N GLN A 192 -13.94 14.39 -22.07
CA GLN A 192 -14.48 15.10 -20.90
C GLN A 192 -14.20 16.61 -20.91
N LYS A 193 -13.49 17.15 -21.89
CA LYS A 193 -13.25 18.60 -22.09
C LYS A 193 -12.77 19.32 -20.81
N GLY A 194 -11.77 18.75 -20.14
CA GLY A 194 -11.17 19.29 -18.92
C GLY A 194 -11.91 18.94 -17.61
N ARG A 195 -13.07 18.30 -17.67
CA ARG A 195 -13.77 17.84 -16.47
C ARG A 195 -13.10 16.63 -15.80
N LEU A 196 -12.21 15.93 -16.48
CA LEU A 196 -11.38 14.86 -15.96
C LEU A 196 -9.94 15.09 -16.41
N LYS A 197 -9.01 15.13 -15.47
CA LYS A 197 -7.56 15.13 -15.74
C LYS A 197 -6.90 13.99 -15.00
N LEU A 198 -5.91 13.37 -15.64
CA LEU A 198 -5.09 12.31 -15.04
C LEU A 198 -3.70 12.84 -14.75
N PHE A 199 -3.19 12.50 -13.58
CA PHE A 199 -1.84 12.79 -13.12
C PHE A 199 -1.18 11.49 -12.65
N TYR A 200 0.13 11.38 -12.78
CA TYR A 200 0.84 10.15 -12.52
C TYR A 200 1.87 10.32 -11.42
N LEU A 201 1.82 9.44 -10.43
CA LEU A 201 2.82 9.34 -9.37
C LEU A 201 4.21 9.01 -9.95
N PRO A 202 5.28 9.36 -9.25
CA PRO A 202 6.63 8.90 -9.59
C PRO A 202 6.67 7.38 -9.69
N PRO A 203 7.44 6.81 -10.61
CA PRO A 203 7.59 5.36 -10.73
C PRO A 203 8.06 4.73 -9.41
N TYR A 204 7.59 3.51 -9.14
CA TYR A 204 7.97 2.73 -7.95
C TYR A 204 7.70 3.42 -6.61
N SER A 205 6.66 4.24 -6.53
CA SER A 205 6.34 5.02 -5.33
C SER A 205 4.91 4.77 -4.80
N PRO A 206 4.50 3.49 -4.56
CA PRO A 206 3.16 3.18 -4.07
C PRO A 206 2.86 3.78 -2.70
N HIS A 207 3.89 3.98 -1.85
CA HIS A 207 3.75 4.59 -0.53
C HIS A 207 3.18 6.01 -0.58
N LEU A 208 3.33 6.72 -1.71
CA LEU A 208 2.72 8.04 -1.92
C LEU A 208 1.22 7.97 -2.23
N ASN A 209 0.68 6.77 -2.50
CA ASN A 209 -0.73 6.61 -2.81
C ASN A 209 -1.56 6.27 -1.56
N PRO A 210 -2.39 7.18 -1.04
CA PRO A 210 -3.23 6.90 0.12
C PRO A 210 -4.25 5.77 -0.13
N ASP A 211 -4.57 5.44 -1.39
CA ASP A 211 -5.48 4.36 -1.74
C ASP A 211 -4.93 2.96 -1.41
N GLU A 212 -3.60 2.79 -1.27
CA GLU A 212 -2.98 1.57 -0.75
C GLU A 212 -3.48 1.19 0.66
N GLN A 213 -3.86 2.18 1.47
CA GLN A 213 -4.43 1.93 2.80
C GLN A 213 -5.83 1.31 2.72
N VAL A 214 -6.58 1.61 1.67
CA VAL A 214 -7.88 0.95 1.39
C VAL A 214 -7.66 -0.55 1.23
N TRP A 215 -6.67 -0.93 0.42
CA TRP A 215 -6.37 -2.33 0.15
C TRP A 215 -5.88 -3.07 1.38
N ALA A 216 -5.02 -2.45 2.18
CA ALA A 216 -4.59 -3.01 3.46
C ALA A 216 -5.80 -3.27 4.38
N HIS A 217 -6.77 -2.35 4.42
CA HIS A 217 -7.98 -2.46 5.22
C HIS A 217 -8.92 -3.55 4.71
N VAL A 218 -9.17 -3.59 3.40
CA VAL A 218 -10.03 -4.61 2.76
C VAL A 218 -9.41 -6.00 2.90
N LYS A 219 -8.14 -6.17 2.55
CA LYS A 219 -7.42 -7.44 2.65
C LYS A 219 -7.44 -7.98 4.08
N ARG A 220 -7.20 -7.13 5.08
CA ARG A 220 -7.27 -7.51 6.50
C ARG A 220 -8.68 -7.97 6.91
N SER A 221 -9.72 -7.36 6.36
CA SER A 221 -11.10 -7.72 6.66
C SER A 221 -11.51 -9.07 6.05
N VAL A 222 -11.08 -9.33 4.82
CA VAL A 222 -11.44 -10.55 4.07
C VAL A 222 -10.56 -11.74 4.45
N SER A 223 -9.25 -11.54 4.65
CA SER A 223 -8.28 -12.60 4.93
C SER A 223 -8.51 -13.36 6.24
N LYS A 224 -9.31 -12.81 7.15
CA LYS A 224 -9.70 -13.47 8.42
C LYS A 224 -10.87 -14.45 8.27
N ARG A 225 -11.48 -14.52 7.09
CA ARG A 225 -12.64 -15.36 6.84
C ARG A 225 -12.29 -16.50 5.91
N LEU A 226 -12.80 -17.67 6.22
CA LEU A 226 -12.75 -18.82 5.33
C LEU A 226 -13.79 -18.61 4.24
N VAL A 227 -13.35 -18.42 3.01
CA VAL A 227 -14.20 -18.16 1.84
C VAL A 227 -14.36 -19.46 1.06
N GLN A 228 -15.57 -19.93 0.88
CA GLN A 228 -15.86 -21.17 0.17
C GLN A 228 -16.23 -20.96 -1.30
N THR A 229 -16.78 -19.80 -1.66
CA THR A 229 -17.21 -19.48 -3.01
C THR A 229 -16.75 -18.10 -3.45
N LYS A 230 -16.66 -17.90 -4.78
CA LYS A 230 -16.31 -16.60 -5.35
C LYS A 230 -17.34 -15.53 -5.00
N ASP A 231 -18.62 -15.89 -4.99
CA ASP A 231 -19.71 -14.96 -4.65
C ASP A 231 -19.67 -14.52 -3.19
N GLU A 232 -19.30 -15.43 -2.30
CA GLU A 232 -19.07 -15.08 -0.89
C GLU A 232 -17.89 -14.09 -0.76
N MET A 233 -16.77 -14.36 -1.42
CA MET A 233 -15.62 -13.44 -1.45
C MET A 233 -16.02 -12.06 -1.98
N LYS A 234 -16.80 -12.02 -3.07
CA LYS A 234 -17.31 -10.79 -3.67
C LYS A 234 -18.21 -10.02 -2.71
N ARG A 235 -19.13 -10.70 -2.03
CA ARG A 235 -19.99 -10.06 -1.01
C ARG A 235 -19.18 -9.48 0.14
N LEU A 236 -18.16 -10.20 0.63
CA LEU A 236 -17.29 -9.73 1.70
C LEU A 236 -16.46 -8.51 1.27
N ALA A 237 -15.87 -8.56 0.08
CA ALA A 237 -15.11 -7.43 -0.47
C ALA A 237 -15.99 -6.19 -0.65
N ILE A 238 -17.16 -6.34 -1.27
CA ILE A 238 -18.12 -5.25 -1.43
C ILE A 238 -18.60 -4.72 -0.07
N GLY A 239 -18.85 -5.61 0.90
CA GLY A 239 -19.22 -5.22 2.26
C GLY A 239 -18.14 -4.37 2.94
N ALA A 240 -16.87 -4.77 2.82
CA ALA A 240 -15.74 -4.01 3.35
C ALA A 240 -15.60 -2.63 2.68
N LEU A 241 -15.68 -2.58 1.35
CA LEU A 241 -15.62 -1.33 0.58
C LEU A 241 -16.78 -0.38 0.91
N ARG A 242 -18.01 -0.90 1.01
CA ARG A 242 -19.18 -0.11 1.43
C ARG A 242 -19.03 0.44 2.86
N ARG A 243 -18.40 -0.34 3.75
CA ARG A 243 -18.12 0.12 5.11
C ARG A 243 -17.15 1.30 5.09
N ILE A 244 -16.08 1.22 4.31
CA ILE A 244 -15.14 2.35 4.13
C ILE A 244 -15.88 3.57 3.59
N GLN A 245 -16.74 3.39 2.58
CA GLN A 245 -17.52 4.47 1.96
C GLN A 245 -18.44 5.19 2.95
N LYS A 246 -18.93 4.50 3.97
CA LYS A 246 -19.77 5.07 5.03
C LYS A 246 -18.98 5.73 6.15
N LEU A 247 -17.66 5.70 6.11
CA LEU A 247 -16.75 6.20 7.15
C LEU A 247 -15.77 7.25 6.59
N PRO A 248 -16.24 8.47 6.25
CA PRO A 248 -15.37 9.52 5.71
C PRO A 248 -14.16 9.84 6.61
N ALA A 249 -14.34 9.76 7.93
CA ALA A 249 -13.24 9.97 8.88
C ALA A 249 -12.13 8.91 8.74
N LEU A 250 -12.48 7.66 8.41
CA LEU A 250 -11.52 6.61 8.12
C LEU A 250 -10.76 6.92 6.81
N VAL A 251 -11.46 7.34 5.76
CA VAL A 251 -10.83 7.71 4.48
C VAL A 251 -9.87 8.88 4.69
N LYS A 252 -10.26 9.93 5.41
CA LYS A 252 -9.37 11.04 5.79
C LYS A 252 -8.12 10.57 6.55
N SER A 253 -8.24 9.51 7.37
CA SER A 253 -7.09 9.00 8.13
C SER A 253 -6.03 8.34 7.24
N PHE A 254 -6.35 7.88 6.05
CA PHE A 254 -5.40 7.33 5.10
C PHE A 254 -4.38 8.38 4.62
N PHE A 255 -4.81 9.63 4.54
CA PHE A 255 -3.96 10.76 4.19
C PHE A 255 -3.07 11.26 5.34
N ARG A 256 -3.25 10.74 6.57
CA ARG A 256 -2.42 11.09 7.74
C ARG A 256 -1.18 10.23 7.89
N GLN A 257 -1.01 9.21 7.04
CA GLN A 257 0.23 8.44 7.01
C GLN A 257 1.39 9.37 6.63
N PRO A 258 2.58 9.22 7.22
CA PRO A 258 3.70 10.14 7.00
C PRO A 258 3.98 10.41 5.51
N GLU A 259 3.94 9.35 4.69
CA GLU A 259 4.24 9.41 3.27
C GLU A 259 3.09 10.01 2.43
N CYS A 260 1.88 10.12 2.98
CA CYS A 260 0.70 10.66 2.31
C CYS A 260 0.29 12.05 2.80
N GLN A 261 1.00 12.62 3.80
CA GLN A 261 0.66 13.92 4.40
C GLN A 261 0.70 15.07 3.40
N TYR A 262 1.52 14.97 2.35
CA TYR A 262 1.58 15.96 1.28
C TYR A 262 0.22 16.14 0.58
N ALA A 263 -0.64 15.11 0.62
CA ALA A 263 -1.95 15.08 -0.02
C ALA A 263 -3.13 15.35 0.96
N ALA A 264 -2.87 15.60 2.24
CA ALA A 264 -3.89 15.68 3.29
C ALA A 264 -4.73 16.99 3.29
N THR A 265 -4.38 18.01 2.50
CA THR A 265 -5.02 19.33 2.51
C THR A 265 -5.57 19.77 1.18
#